data_cc25360d1e4dfad4d6eef95c2c3cc959
#
_entry.id   cc25360d1e4dfad4d6eef95c2c3cc959
#
_cell.length_a   1.000
_cell.length_b   1.000
_cell.length_c   1.000
_cell.angle_alpha   90.00
_cell.angle_beta   90.00
_cell.angle_gamma   90.00
#
_symmetry.space_group_name_H-M   'P 1'
#
loop_
_entity.id
_entity.type
_entity.pdbx_description
1 polymer ?
#
loop_
_entity_poly.entity_id
_entity_poly.type
_entity_poly.pdbx_seq_one_letter_code
_entity_poly.pdbx_strand_id
1 'polypeptide(L)'
;MAIYLDYAATTPVDPRVAAAMAECLSDPHAQANPASVTHGPGLAARQRVETARAEVAALIGANPEEVIFTSGATEANNLALLGVAHAAQRARAGRGHIVSSRTEHKSVLDTCKQLEKEGFAVTLVEPDASGRVTVETVRAALRADTLLVSLMWVNNEIGTVSDIAAIAEICRARGVLVHTDGSQAVGKLPASVDALGVDFLSLTAHKFYGPKGIGALYVRESARPRIAPIQFGGGHERGLRSGTLPTHQIVGFGMAAALARAEGERDAAHARDLASRLWRELEPVAGAIFNGHREHRVPGLINVSFPGV
;
A
#
# COMPACT_ATOMS: atom_id res chain seq x y z
N MET A 1 29.49 -13.46 7.82
CA MET A 1 28.43 -12.96 6.91
C MET A 1 27.49 -12.11 7.75
N ALA A 2 27.15 -10.90 7.33
CA ALA A 2 26.20 -10.06 8.09
C ALA A 2 24.80 -10.67 8.03
N ILE A 3 24.08 -10.68 9.15
CA ILE A 3 22.68 -11.12 9.21
C ILE A 3 21.80 -9.89 8.95
N TYR A 4 20.99 -9.92 7.88
CA TYR A 4 20.05 -8.86 7.55
C TYR A 4 18.69 -9.18 8.15
N LEU A 5 18.20 -8.31 9.04
CA LEU A 5 16.92 -8.47 9.74
C LEU A 5 15.92 -7.33 9.47
N ASP A 6 16.29 -6.33 8.66
CA ASP A 6 15.45 -5.17 8.37
C ASP A 6 14.47 -5.42 7.20
N TYR A 7 13.72 -6.52 7.30
CA TYR A 7 12.72 -6.92 6.28
C TYR A 7 11.50 -5.97 6.23
N ALA A 8 11.31 -5.14 7.25
CA ALA A 8 10.30 -4.10 7.23
C ALA A 8 10.67 -2.95 6.29
N ALA A 9 11.98 -2.65 6.14
CA ALA A 9 12.44 -1.65 5.18
C ALA A 9 12.36 -2.16 3.74
N THR A 10 12.83 -3.38 3.48
CA THR A 10 12.75 -4.04 2.16
C THR A 10 13.06 -5.52 2.28
N THR A 11 12.46 -6.35 1.44
CA THR A 11 12.80 -7.78 1.35
C THR A 11 13.77 -8.04 0.20
N PRO A 12 14.58 -9.13 0.24
CA PRO A 12 15.25 -9.63 -0.95
C PRO A 12 14.20 -10.05 -2.00
N VAL A 13 14.57 -10.01 -3.26
CA VAL A 13 13.71 -10.53 -4.34
C VAL A 13 13.73 -12.06 -4.29
N ASP A 14 12.56 -12.69 -4.36
CA ASP A 14 12.46 -14.16 -4.46
C ASP A 14 13.16 -14.64 -5.75
N PRO A 15 13.96 -15.71 -5.71
CA PRO A 15 14.65 -16.22 -6.90
C PRO A 15 13.72 -16.53 -8.08
N ARG A 16 12.50 -17.00 -7.81
CA ARG A 16 11.46 -17.25 -8.84
C ARG A 16 10.97 -15.96 -9.49
N VAL A 17 10.85 -14.89 -8.71
CA VAL A 17 10.51 -13.54 -9.19
C VAL A 17 11.65 -12.99 -10.04
N ALA A 18 12.90 -13.13 -9.57
CA ALA A 18 14.07 -12.68 -10.33
C ALA A 18 14.20 -13.42 -11.66
N ALA A 19 13.95 -14.73 -11.70
CA ALA A 19 13.94 -15.54 -12.91
C ALA A 19 12.88 -15.08 -13.92
N ALA A 20 11.64 -14.85 -13.48
CA ALA A 20 10.55 -14.34 -14.33
C ALA A 20 10.88 -12.95 -14.92
N MET A 21 11.50 -12.07 -14.12
CA MET A 21 11.97 -10.76 -14.60
C MET A 21 13.09 -10.90 -15.64
N ALA A 22 14.07 -11.78 -15.41
CA ALA A 22 15.17 -12.03 -16.35
C ALA A 22 14.67 -12.61 -17.67
N GLU A 23 13.73 -13.57 -17.62
CA GLU A 23 13.06 -14.09 -18.81
C GLU A 23 12.35 -12.95 -19.60
N CYS A 24 11.58 -12.11 -18.90
CA CYS A 24 10.91 -10.98 -19.54
C CYS A 24 11.90 -10.00 -20.21
N LEU A 25 13.07 -9.76 -19.61
CA LEU A 25 14.11 -8.86 -20.15
C LEU A 25 14.83 -9.47 -21.35
N SER A 26 14.96 -10.79 -21.44
CA SER A 26 15.67 -11.49 -22.51
C SER A 26 14.75 -11.90 -23.68
N ASP A 27 13.43 -11.90 -23.51
CA ASP A 27 12.48 -12.24 -24.57
C ASP A 27 12.31 -11.08 -25.56
N PRO A 28 12.69 -11.26 -26.84
CA PRO A 28 12.52 -10.21 -27.87
C PRO A 28 11.09 -9.73 -28.05
N HIS A 29 10.11 -10.56 -27.75
CA HIS A 29 8.69 -10.21 -27.86
C HIS A 29 8.19 -9.42 -26.65
N ALA A 30 8.84 -9.53 -25.47
CA ALA A 30 8.46 -8.81 -24.27
C ALA A 30 9.06 -7.39 -24.15
N GLN A 31 10.03 -7.07 -25.02
CA GLN A 31 10.73 -5.76 -25.02
C GLN A 31 9.90 -4.64 -25.66
N ALA A 32 8.82 -4.97 -26.38
CA ALA A 32 7.98 -3.99 -27.03
C ALA A 32 7.17 -3.17 -26.03
N ASN A 33 6.79 -1.96 -26.43
CA ASN A 33 5.91 -1.11 -25.63
C ASN A 33 4.51 -1.73 -25.50
N PRO A 34 4.02 -2.04 -24.29
CA PRO A 34 2.69 -2.63 -24.08
C PRO A 34 1.52 -1.73 -24.51
N ALA A 35 1.77 -0.43 -24.75
CA ALA A 35 0.78 0.47 -25.32
C ALA A 35 0.61 0.30 -26.85
N SER A 36 1.54 -0.38 -27.53
CA SER A 36 1.49 -0.62 -28.98
C SER A 36 0.58 -1.81 -29.29
N VAL A 37 -0.60 -1.55 -29.81
CA VAL A 37 -1.62 -2.57 -30.11
C VAL A 37 -1.67 -2.97 -31.61
N THR A 38 -0.79 -2.42 -32.45
CA THR A 38 -0.78 -2.58 -33.88
C THR A 38 0.11 -3.73 -34.40
N HIS A 39 0.88 -4.37 -33.48
CA HIS A 39 1.80 -5.45 -33.86
C HIS A 39 1.93 -6.50 -32.75
N GLY A 40 2.29 -7.74 -33.12
CA GLY A 40 2.38 -8.89 -32.21
C GLY A 40 3.22 -8.69 -30.96
N PRO A 41 4.48 -8.20 -31.05
CA PRO A 41 5.31 -7.95 -29.84
C PRO A 41 4.67 -6.99 -28.82
N GLY A 42 4.00 -5.92 -29.28
CA GLY A 42 3.28 -5.01 -28.38
C GLY A 42 2.13 -5.68 -27.65
N LEU A 43 1.35 -6.49 -28.37
CA LEU A 43 0.25 -7.30 -27.81
C LEU A 43 0.78 -8.32 -26.80
N ALA A 44 1.92 -8.98 -27.08
CA ALA A 44 2.55 -9.92 -26.17
C ALA A 44 3.01 -9.23 -24.87
N ALA A 45 3.66 -8.07 -24.98
CA ALA A 45 4.06 -7.27 -23.82
C ALA A 45 2.83 -6.82 -22.99
N ARG A 46 1.76 -6.38 -23.66
CA ARG A 46 0.49 -6.04 -23.01
C ARG A 46 -0.12 -7.22 -22.26
N GLN A 47 -0.14 -8.40 -22.87
CA GLN A 47 -0.66 -9.62 -22.23
C GLN A 47 0.09 -9.94 -20.94
N ARG A 48 1.42 -9.80 -20.92
CA ARG A 48 2.23 -10.00 -19.70
C ARG A 48 1.85 -9.00 -18.61
N VAL A 49 1.64 -7.74 -18.96
CA VAL A 49 1.18 -6.69 -18.02
C VAL A 49 -0.18 -7.03 -17.45
N GLU A 50 -1.15 -7.41 -18.28
CA GLU A 50 -2.51 -7.70 -17.81
C GLU A 50 -2.57 -9.01 -16.99
N THR A 51 -1.77 -10.02 -17.33
CA THR A 51 -1.63 -11.23 -16.49
C THR A 51 -1.08 -10.87 -15.10
N ALA A 52 -0.02 -10.07 -15.02
CA ALA A 52 0.53 -9.62 -13.76
C ALA A 52 -0.46 -8.74 -12.97
N ARG A 53 -1.25 -7.90 -13.65
CA ARG A 53 -2.30 -7.09 -13.03
C ARG A 53 -3.38 -7.96 -12.40
N ALA A 54 -3.79 -9.03 -13.07
CA ALA A 54 -4.75 -9.98 -12.53
C ALA A 54 -4.23 -10.67 -11.26
N GLU A 55 -2.94 -11.03 -11.21
CA GLU A 55 -2.35 -11.62 -9.98
C GLU A 55 -2.29 -10.62 -8.82
N VAL A 56 -1.93 -9.36 -9.08
CA VAL A 56 -1.94 -8.30 -8.05
C VAL A 56 -3.37 -8.04 -7.57
N ALA A 57 -4.35 -7.97 -8.48
CA ALA A 57 -5.75 -7.82 -8.13
C ALA A 57 -6.27 -8.98 -7.27
N ALA A 58 -5.95 -10.22 -7.67
CA ALA A 58 -6.35 -11.43 -6.94
C ALA A 58 -5.77 -11.48 -5.51
N LEU A 59 -4.56 -10.93 -5.28
CA LEU A 59 -3.94 -10.87 -3.95
C LEU A 59 -4.75 -10.01 -2.96
N ILE A 60 -5.46 -8.99 -3.46
CA ILE A 60 -6.24 -8.05 -2.62
C ILE A 60 -7.75 -8.21 -2.81
N GLY A 61 -8.20 -9.21 -3.57
CA GLY A 61 -9.62 -9.45 -3.84
C GLY A 61 -10.29 -8.34 -4.68
N ALA A 62 -9.53 -7.69 -5.57
CA ALA A 62 -10.01 -6.62 -6.47
C ALA A 62 -10.24 -7.12 -7.90
N ASN A 63 -10.90 -6.30 -8.72
CA ASN A 63 -10.91 -6.49 -10.17
C ASN A 63 -9.63 -5.92 -10.79
N PRO A 64 -9.08 -6.53 -11.87
CA PRO A 64 -7.88 -6.01 -12.53
C PRO A 64 -8.02 -4.54 -12.98
N GLU A 65 -9.20 -4.10 -13.35
CA GLU A 65 -9.50 -2.73 -13.78
C GLU A 65 -9.33 -1.69 -12.67
N GLU A 66 -9.35 -2.12 -11.41
CA GLU A 66 -9.21 -1.27 -10.23
C GLU A 66 -7.74 -1.11 -9.79
N VAL A 67 -6.82 -1.84 -10.40
CA VAL A 67 -5.38 -1.77 -10.10
C VAL A 67 -4.69 -0.81 -11.05
N ILE A 68 -4.03 0.21 -10.53
CA ILE A 68 -3.25 1.23 -11.25
C ILE A 68 -1.77 1.07 -10.85
N PHE A 69 -0.92 0.69 -11.79
CA PHE A 69 0.51 0.56 -11.52
C PHE A 69 1.19 1.91 -11.30
N THR A 70 2.07 1.95 -10.30
CA THR A 70 2.87 3.11 -9.90
C THR A 70 4.33 2.68 -9.71
N SER A 71 5.24 3.62 -9.46
CA SER A 71 6.64 3.31 -9.17
C SER A 71 6.87 2.77 -7.75
N GLY A 72 5.84 2.70 -6.92
CA GLY A 72 5.88 2.24 -5.54
C GLY A 72 4.77 2.87 -4.70
N ALA A 73 4.68 2.46 -3.42
CA ALA A 73 3.66 2.97 -2.51
C ALA A 73 3.75 4.49 -2.31
N THR A 74 4.93 5.08 -2.37
CA THR A 74 5.08 6.55 -2.26
C THR A 74 4.30 7.27 -3.36
N GLU A 75 4.42 6.84 -4.63
CA GLU A 75 3.64 7.41 -5.73
C GLU A 75 2.15 7.09 -5.55
N ALA A 76 1.80 5.88 -5.13
CA ALA A 76 0.42 5.47 -4.90
C ALA A 76 -0.25 6.33 -3.80
N ASN A 77 0.43 6.57 -2.67
CA ASN A 77 -0.05 7.45 -1.60
C ASN A 77 -0.26 8.89 -2.09
N ASN A 78 0.71 9.42 -2.85
CA ASN A 78 0.59 10.76 -3.44
C ASN A 78 -0.59 10.83 -4.43
N LEU A 79 -0.75 9.82 -5.30
CA LEU A 79 -1.86 9.78 -6.25
C LEU A 79 -3.22 9.74 -5.52
N ALA A 80 -3.34 8.95 -4.45
CA ALA A 80 -4.56 8.89 -3.67
C ALA A 80 -4.89 10.24 -3.01
N LEU A 81 -3.97 10.83 -2.26
CA LEU A 81 -4.23 12.05 -1.49
C LEU A 81 -4.37 13.28 -2.39
N LEU A 82 -3.36 13.55 -3.24
CA LEU A 82 -3.40 14.70 -4.17
C LEU A 82 -4.50 14.53 -5.21
N GLY A 83 -4.68 13.31 -5.72
CA GLY A 83 -5.69 13.02 -6.73
C GLY A 83 -7.11 13.29 -6.24
N VAL A 84 -7.46 12.90 -5.01
CA VAL A 84 -8.77 13.18 -4.39
C VAL A 84 -8.92 14.68 -4.13
N ALA A 85 -7.91 15.33 -3.54
CA ALA A 85 -7.94 16.76 -3.25
C ALA A 85 -8.11 17.59 -4.53
N HIS A 86 -7.34 17.30 -5.57
CA HIS A 86 -7.42 18.02 -6.85
C HIS A 86 -8.73 17.74 -7.60
N ALA A 87 -9.29 16.53 -7.50
CA ALA A 87 -10.61 16.23 -8.07
C ALA A 87 -11.71 17.06 -7.39
N ALA A 88 -11.69 17.14 -6.05
CA ALA A 88 -12.64 17.96 -5.28
C ALA A 88 -12.51 19.46 -5.64
N GLN A 89 -11.29 19.97 -5.77
CA GLN A 89 -11.06 21.36 -6.17
C GLN A 89 -11.58 21.65 -7.58
N ARG A 90 -11.38 20.74 -8.54
CA ARG A 90 -11.90 20.88 -9.93
C ARG A 90 -13.42 20.87 -9.98
N ALA A 91 -14.05 20.04 -9.13
CA ALA A 91 -15.51 19.98 -9.01
C ALA A 91 -16.11 21.22 -8.30
N ARG A 92 -15.28 22.20 -7.92
CA ARG A 92 -15.70 23.39 -7.15
C ARG A 92 -16.37 23.05 -5.81
N ALA A 93 -16.08 21.87 -5.27
CA ALA A 93 -16.54 21.44 -3.95
C ALA A 93 -15.83 22.19 -2.80
N GLY A 94 -15.02 23.19 -3.13
CA GLY A 94 -14.21 23.95 -2.18
C GLY A 94 -12.91 23.25 -1.82
N ARG A 95 -12.18 23.85 -0.87
CA ARG A 95 -11.04 23.22 -0.20
C ARG A 95 -11.59 22.49 1.01
N GLY A 96 -11.53 21.16 0.94
CA GLY A 96 -12.09 20.31 1.98
C GLY A 96 -11.05 19.93 3.05
N HIS A 97 -11.42 18.93 3.83
CA HIS A 97 -10.66 18.45 4.96
C HIS A 97 -10.16 17.01 4.74
N ILE A 98 -8.95 16.72 5.22
CA ILE A 98 -8.33 15.40 5.18
C ILE A 98 -7.99 14.97 6.61
N VAL A 99 -8.30 13.74 6.98
CA VAL A 99 -7.89 13.13 8.24
C VAL A 99 -6.80 12.11 7.96
N SER A 100 -5.71 12.16 8.73
CA SER A 100 -4.63 11.19 8.70
C SER A 100 -4.08 10.98 10.11
N SER A 101 -3.01 10.17 10.27
CA SER A 101 -2.39 9.92 11.58
C SER A 101 -0.97 10.49 11.64
N ARG A 102 -0.52 10.84 12.86
CA ARG A 102 0.88 11.27 13.09
C ARG A 102 1.91 10.16 12.88
N THR A 103 1.47 8.90 12.89
CA THR A 103 2.33 7.73 12.73
C THR A 103 2.39 7.20 11.31
N GLU A 104 1.85 7.95 10.34
CA GLU A 104 1.92 7.60 8.93
C GLU A 104 3.35 7.62 8.38
N HIS A 105 3.56 6.89 7.29
CA HIS A 105 4.79 6.99 6.51
C HIS A 105 4.98 8.42 5.97
N LYS A 106 6.23 8.87 5.81
CA LYS A 106 6.57 10.21 5.31
C LYS A 106 5.89 10.56 3.99
N SER A 107 5.67 9.58 3.09
CA SER A 107 4.95 9.81 1.83
C SER A 107 3.50 10.28 2.02
N VAL A 108 2.86 9.98 3.15
CA VAL A 108 1.55 10.50 3.53
C VAL A 108 1.69 11.84 4.26
N LEU A 109 2.55 11.90 5.29
CA LEU A 109 2.72 13.11 6.10
C LEU A 109 3.20 14.32 5.28
N ASP A 110 4.17 14.13 4.39
CA ASP A 110 4.69 15.22 3.58
C ASP A 110 3.70 15.62 2.47
N THR A 111 2.90 14.68 1.96
CA THR A 111 1.77 15.00 1.07
C THR A 111 0.68 15.80 1.80
N CYS A 112 0.37 15.45 3.06
CA CYS A 112 -0.55 16.24 3.89
C CYS A 112 -0.04 17.67 4.07
N LYS A 113 1.26 17.88 4.39
CA LYS A 113 1.85 19.21 4.48
C LYS A 113 1.79 19.99 3.16
N GLN A 114 1.91 19.30 2.02
CA GLN A 114 1.77 19.93 0.70
C GLN A 114 0.31 20.39 0.49
N LEU A 115 -0.65 19.57 0.85
CA LEU A 115 -2.07 19.91 0.76
C LEU A 115 -2.45 21.09 1.67
N GLU A 116 -1.86 21.20 2.87
CA GLU A 116 -2.02 22.38 3.72
C GLU A 116 -1.54 23.66 3.03
N LYS A 117 -0.38 23.62 2.34
CA LYS A 117 0.12 24.76 1.54
C LYS A 117 -0.82 25.11 0.37
N GLU A 118 -1.53 24.12 -0.17
CA GLU A 118 -2.56 24.31 -1.20
C GLU A 118 -3.90 24.79 -0.61
N GLY A 119 -3.97 24.90 0.72
CA GLY A 119 -5.09 25.45 1.49
C GLY A 119 -6.18 24.46 1.86
N PHE A 120 -5.89 23.15 1.82
CA PHE A 120 -6.74 22.15 2.42
C PHE A 120 -6.55 22.11 3.94
N ALA A 121 -7.61 21.80 4.68
CA ALA A 121 -7.47 21.52 6.10
C ALA A 121 -6.98 20.06 6.30
N VAL A 122 -6.07 19.88 7.25
CA VAL A 122 -5.59 18.53 7.62
C VAL A 122 -5.69 18.35 9.12
N THR A 123 -6.21 17.20 9.55
CA THR A 123 -6.16 16.76 10.95
C THR A 123 -5.33 15.49 11.04
N LEU A 124 -4.22 15.56 11.77
CA LEU A 124 -3.42 14.40 12.12
C LEU A 124 -3.84 13.89 13.49
N VAL A 125 -4.52 12.74 13.54
CA VAL A 125 -4.98 12.13 14.79
C VAL A 125 -3.83 11.45 15.52
N GLU A 126 -3.92 11.43 16.86
CA GLU A 126 -2.99 10.69 17.71
C GLU A 126 -3.45 9.23 17.81
N PRO A 127 -2.53 8.25 17.66
CA PRO A 127 -2.81 6.87 18.00
C PRO A 127 -2.87 6.69 19.53
N ASP A 128 -3.37 5.55 19.97
CA ASP A 128 -3.28 5.13 21.36
C ASP A 128 -1.82 4.75 21.78
N ALA A 129 -1.61 4.38 23.02
CA ALA A 129 -0.28 4.02 23.55
C ALA A 129 0.34 2.77 22.87
N SER A 130 -0.47 1.96 22.18
CA SER A 130 0.00 0.82 21.38
C SER A 130 0.29 1.19 19.91
N GLY A 131 0.11 2.45 19.54
CA GLY A 131 0.26 2.95 18.18
C GLY A 131 -0.92 2.64 17.26
N ARG A 132 -2.09 2.28 17.81
CA ARG A 132 -3.30 1.96 17.06
C ARG A 132 -4.18 3.20 16.92
N VAL A 133 -4.63 3.49 15.70
CA VAL A 133 -5.66 4.51 15.47
C VAL A 133 -7.03 3.88 15.72
N THR A 134 -7.82 4.47 16.64
CA THR A 134 -9.13 3.94 17.02
C THR A 134 -10.26 4.57 16.20
N VAL A 135 -11.40 3.87 16.12
CA VAL A 135 -12.62 4.36 15.45
C VAL A 135 -13.11 5.66 16.10
N GLU A 136 -13.03 5.76 17.43
CA GLU A 136 -13.46 6.92 18.21
C GLU A 136 -12.62 8.15 17.88
N THR A 137 -11.31 7.98 17.78
CA THR A 137 -10.38 9.07 17.43
C THR A 137 -10.67 9.61 16.02
N VAL A 138 -10.90 8.72 15.06
CA VAL A 138 -11.28 9.12 13.69
C VAL A 138 -12.65 9.78 13.67
N ARG A 139 -13.65 9.21 14.36
CA ARG A 139 -15.02 9.75 14.44
C ARG A 139 -15.04 11.18 14.96
N ALA A 140 -14.22 11.49 15.98
CA ALA A 140 -14.09 12.82 16.56
C ALA A 140 -13.44 13.82 15.61
N ALA A 141 -12.57 13.35 14.71
CA ALA A 141 -11.87 14.19 13.72
C ALA A 141 -12.72 14.47 12.46
N LEU A 142 -13.78 13.68 12.19
CA LEU A 142 -14.60 13.85 10.99
C LEU A 142 -15.43 15.13 11.05
N ARG A 143 -15.35 15.94 9.99
CA ARG A 143 -16.09 17.19 9.77
C ARG A 143 -17.07 17.04 8.61
N ALA A 144 -17.99 18.00 8.45
CA ALA A 144 -18.93 18.02 7.33
C ALA A 144 -18.24 18.16 5.95
N ASP A 145 -17.08 18.79 5.92
CA ASP A 145 -16.25 19.00 4.72
C ASP A 145 -15.11 17.98 4.58
N THR A 146 -15.11 16.88 5.35
CA THR A 146 -14.09 15.83 5.22
C THR A 146 -14.24 15.10 3.89
N LEU A 147 -13.18 15.11 3.08
CA LEU A 147 -13.10 14.45 1.76
C LEU A 147 -12.56 13.03 1.86
N LEU A 148 -11.51 12.87 2.68
CA LEU A 148 -10.70 11.65 2.72
C LEU A 148 -10.20 11.39 4.14
N VAL A 149 -10.27 10.13 4.55
CA VAL A 149 -9.49 9.58 5.67
C VAL A 149 -8.40 8.71 5.07
N SER A 150 -7.14 8.99 5.40
CA SER A 150 -5.97 8.24 4.92
C SER A 150 -5.19 7.71 6.11
N LEU A 151 -5.21 6.39 6.30
CA LEU A 151 -4.57 5.72 7.44
C LEU A 151 -3.84 4.47 7.00
N MET A 152 -2.62 4.26 7.51
CA MET A 152 -1.91 3.00 7.29
C MET A 152 -2.62 1.84 7.98
N TRP A 153 -2.66 0.70 7.30
CA TRP A 153 -3.25 -0.50 7.86
C TRP A 153 -2.35 -1.13 8.92
N VAL A 154 -1.05 -1.21 8.63
CA VAL A 154 -0.02 -1.75 9.54
C VAL A 154 1.09 -0.73 9.69
N ASN A 155 1.40 -0.36 10.93
CA ASN A 155 2.51 0.55 11.21
C ASN A 155 3.85 -0.09 10.84
N ASN A 156 4.65 0.62 10.05
CA ASN A 156 5.90 0.11 9.49
C ASN A 156 7.05 -0.03 10.52
N GLU A 157 6.95 0.63 11.67
CA GLU A 157 7.99 0.60 12.72
C GLU A 157 7.67 -0.44 13.81
N ILE A 158 6.44 -0.43 14.31
CA ILE A 158 6.04 -1.24 15.47
C ILE A 158 5.11 -2.41 15.11
N GLY A 159 4.67 -2.50 13.86
CA GLY A 159 3.85 -3.60 13.36
C GLY A 159 2.39 -3.61 13.83
N THR A 160 1.93 -2.60 14.56
CA THR A 160 0.54 -2.51 15.04
C THR A 160 -0.44 -2.42 13.88
N VAL A 161 -1.54 -3.17 13.97
CA VAL A 161 -2.62 -3.24 12.98
C VAL A 161 -3.79 -2.37 13.43
N SER A 162 -4.22 -1.42 12.59
CA SER A 162 -5.42 -0.60 12.81
C SER A 162 -6.64 -1.28 12.18
N ASP A 163 -7.83 -1.05 12.79
CA ASP A 163 -9.10 -1.61 12.30
C ASP A 163 -9.66 -0.75 11.17
N ILE A 164 -9.07 -0.91 9.98
CA ILE A 164 -9.44 -0.13 8.80
C ILE A 164 -10.90 -0.39 8.39
N ALA A 165 -11.40 -1.62 8.57
CA ALA A 165 -12.79 -1.96 8.21
C ALA A 165 -13.81 -1.18 9.03
N ALA A 166 -13.65 -1.15 10.36
CA ALA A 166 -14.54 -0.39 11.24
C ALA A 166 -14.42 1.14 11.00
N ILE A 167 -13.22 1.63 10.67
CA ILE A 167 -13.01 3.04 10.29
C ILE A 167 -13.70 3.33 8.95
N ALA A 168 -13.58 2.45 7.96
CA ALA A 168 -14.25 2.62 6.66
C ALA A 168 -15.77 2.64 6.79
N GLU A 169 -16.34 1.84 7.70
CA GLU A 169 -17.78 1.84 7.95
C GLU A 169 -18.29 3.21 8.40
N ILE A 170 -17.65 3.84 9.40
CA ILE A 170 -18.07 5.16 9.88
C ILE A 170 -17.83 6.28 8.86
N CYS A 171 -16.81 6.14 8.01
CA CYS A 171 -16.54 7.08 6.92
C CYS A 171 -17.60 6.97 5.82
N ARG A 172 -17.93 5.75 5.41
CA ARG A 172 -18.95 5.47 4.39
C ARG A 172 -20.32 6.02 4.78
N ALA A 173 -20.70 5.88 6.05
CA ALA A 173 -21.96 6.45 6.58
C ALA A 173 -22.05 7.99 6.43
N ARG A 174 -20.92 8.67 6.20
CA ARG A 174 -20.82 10.12 6.00
C ARG A 174 -20.41 10.52 4.58
N GLY A 175 -20.28 9.56 3.64
CA GLY A 175 -19.85 9.82 2.27
C GLY A 175 -18.39 10.23 2.14
N VAL A 176 -17.56 9.96 3.17
CA VAL A 176 -16.13 10.24 3.22
C VAL A 176 -15.36 9.09 2.58
N LEU A 177 -14.44 9.39 1.67
CA LEU A 177 -13.56 8.39 1.04
C LEU A 177 -12.51 7.86 2.04
N VAL A 178 -12.11 6.60 1.84
CA VAL A 178 -11.08 5.95 2.68
C VAL A 178 -9.93 5.45 1.82
N HIS A 179 -8.73 5.92 2.13
CA HIS A 179 -7.46 5.39 1.65
C HIS A 179 -6.73 4.67 2.78
N THR A 180 -6.11 3.54 2.46
CA THR A 180 -5.18 2.87 3.37
C THR A 180 -3.83 2.60 2.71
N ASP A 181 -2.73 2.92 3.41
CA ASP A 181 -1.42 2.42 3.05
C ASP A 181 -1.30 0.96 3.52
N GLY A 182 -1.41 0.05 2.55
CA GLY A 182 -1.33 -1.40 2.75
C GLY A 182 0.08 -1.98 2.59
N SER A 183 1.12 -1.14 2.46
CA SER A 183 2.49 -1.59 2.15
C SER A 183 3.04 -2.65 3.10
N GLN A 184 2.74 -2.55 4.38
CA GLN A 184 3.19 -3.53 5.38
C GLN A 184 2.19 -4.66 5.62
N ALA A 185 0.96 -4.55 5.10
CA ALA A 185 -0.10 -5.52 5.29
C ALA A 185 -0.22 -6.53 4.14
N VAL A 186 -0.25 -6.01 2.89
CA VAL A 186 -0.43 -6.85 1.70
C VAL A 186 0.72 -7.86 1.57
N GLY A 187 0.36 -9.11 1.31
CA GLY A 187 1.29 -10.24 1.26
C GLY A 187 1.71 -10.80 2.63
N LYS A 188 1.25 -10.21 3.75
CA LYS A 188 1.54 -10.67 5.13
C LYS A 188 0.27 -10.94 5.94
N LEU A 189 -0.81 -10.26 5.62
CA LEU A 189 -2.14 -10.45 6.18
C LEU A 189 -3.12 -10.81 5.06
N PRO A 190 -4.20 -11.57 5.35
CA PRO A 190 -5.28 -11.74 4.39
C PRO A 190 -5.84 -10.37 3.99
N ALA A 191 -5.80 -10.06 2.70
CA ALA A 191 -6.25 -8.77 2.17
C ALA A 191 -7.47 -8.95 1.28
N SER A 192 -8.57 -8.27 1.61
CA SER A 192 -9.75 -8.14 0.77
C SER A 192 -10.23 -6.69 0.82
N VAL A 193 -10.14 -5.99 -0.30
CA VAL A 193 -10.58 -4.59 -0.40
C VAL A 193 -12.06 -4.42 -0.11
N ASP A 194 -12.87 -5.44 -0.39
CA ASP A 194 -14.29 -5.43 -0.06
C ASP A 194 -14.56 -5.60 1.42
N ALA A 195 -13.84 -6.50 2.08
CA ALA A 195 -13.94 -6.67 3.54
C ALA A 195 -13.42 -5.44 4.30
N LEU A 196 -12.35 -4.82 3.80
CA LEU A 196 -11.82 -3.56 4.35
C LEU A 196 -12.77 -2.37 4.08
N GLY A 197 -13.55 -2.42 3.00
CA GLY A 197 -14.46 -1.36 2.63
C GLY A 197 -13.79 -0.05 2.21
N VAL A 198 -12.52 -0.09 1.83
CA VAL A 198 -11.74 1.08 1.41
C VAL A 198 -12.02 1.46 -0.04
N ASP A 199 -11.82 2.73 -0.38
CA ASP A 199 -11.91 3.25 -1.75
C ASP A 199 -10.57 3.20 -2.47
N PHE A 200 -9.47 3.32 -1.70
CA PHE A 200 -8.10 3.28 -2.20
C PHE A 200 -7.22 2.44 -1.28
N LEU A 201 -6.29 1.68 -1.87
CA LEU A 201 -5.26 0.94 -1.14
C LEU A 201 -3.94 1.04 -1.89
N SER A 202 -2.89 1.55 -1.22
CA SER A 202 -1.54 1.60 -1.75
C SER A 202 -0.76 0.34 -1.39
N LEU A 203 0.00 -0.20 -2.34
CA LEU A 203 0.84 -1.38 -2.13
C LEU A 203 2.12 -1.31 -2.96
N THR A 204 3.14 -2.07 -2.57
CA THR A 204 4.45 -2.11 -3.25
C THR A 204 5.06 -3.50 -3.21
N ALA A 205 5.67 -3.91 -4.30
CA ALA A 205 6.20 -5.26 -4.47
C ALA A 205 7.33 -5.61 -3.49
N HIS A 206 8.23 -4.67 -3.19
CA HIS A 206 9.44 -4.92 -2.41
C HIS A 206 9.22 -5.18 -0.91
N LYS A 207 7.99 -5.16 -0.44
CA LYS A 207 7.63 -5.53 0.95
C LYS A 207 7.21 -7.00 1.10
N PHE A 208 7.04 -7.71 -0.03
CA PHE A 208 6.72 -9.13 -0.08
C PHE A 208 7.47 -9.84 -1.22
N TYR A 209 8.80 -9.70 -1.20
CA TYR A 209 9.77 -10.41 -2.03
C TYR A 209 9.69 -10.11 -3.53
N GLY A 210 9.03 -9.02 -3.93
CA GLY A 210 9.02 -8.46 -5.27
C GLY A 210 10.13 -7.42 -5.50
N PRO A 211 10.25 -6.89 -6.73
CA PRO A 211 11.24 -5.89 -7.07
C PRO A 211 10.94 -4.52 -6.48
N LYS A 212 12.00 -3.72 -6.24
CA LYS A 212 11.89 -2.28 -5.98
C LYS A 212 11.46 -1.55 -7.25
N GLY A 213 10.92 -0.34 -7.10
CA GLY A 213 10.59 0.53 -8.24
C GLY A 213 9.24 0.21 -8.90
N ILE A 214 8.42 -0.64 -8.29
CA ILE A 214 7.05 -0.94 -8.72
C ILE A 214 6.11 -1.07 -7.52
N GLY A 215 4.91 -0.54 -7.67
CA GLY A 215 3.79 -0.66 -6.75
C GLY A 215 2.48 -0.47 -7.48
N ALA A 216 1.40 -0.34 -6.74
CA ALA A 216 0.09 -0.08 -7.30
C ALA A 216 -0.78 0.73 -6.34
N LEU A 217 -1.75 1.43 -6.91
CA LEU A 217 -2.91 1.97 -6.21
C LEU A 217 -4.15 1.18 -6.65
N TYR A 218 -4.82 0.53 -5.71
CA TYR A 218 -6.21 0.10 -5.90
C TYR A 218 -7.11 1.32 -5.87
N VAL A 219 -7.99 1.43 -6.84
CA VAL A 219 -9.00 2.48 -6.97
C VAL A 219 -10.35 1.82 -7.19
N ARG A 220 -11.21 1.82 -6.17
CA ARG A 220 -12.57 1.28 -6.27
C ARG A 220 -13.29 1.94 -7.45
N GLU A 221 -14.00 1.17 -8.26
CA GLU A 221 -14.67 1.68 -9.46
C GLU A 221 -15.57 2.88 -9.15
N SER A 222 -16.35 2.82 -8.08
CA SER A 222 -17.23 3.91 -7.64
C SER A 222 -16.48 5.17 -7.18
N ALA A 223 -15.23 5.05 -6.77
CA ALA A 223 -14.38 6.18 -6.35
C ALA A 223 -13.62 6.82 -7.53
N ARG A 224 -13.57 6.16 -8.69
CA ARG A 224 -12.81 6.63 -9.85
C ARG A 224 -13.18 8.06 -10.31
N PRO A 225 -14.44 8.52 -10.31
CA PRO A 225 -14.77 9.89 -10.65
C PRO A 225 -14.28 10.93 -9.62
N ARG A 226 -13.86 10.48 -8.45
CA ARG A 226 -13.44 11.32 -7.32
C ARG A 226 -11.91 11.40 -7.16
N ILE A 227 -11.14 10.89 -8.14
CA ILE A 227 -9.67 10.97 -8.19
C ILE A 227 -9.22 11.58 -9.51
N ALA A 228 -8.25 12.48 -9.48
CA ALA A 228 -7.62 13.09 -10.65
C ALA A 228 -6.18 12.62 -10.81
N PRO A 229 -5.64 12.54 -12.03
CA PRO A 229 -4.24 12.25 -12.25
C PRO A 229 -3.35 13.36 -11.68
N ILE A 230 -2.19 12.97 -11.16
CA ILE A 230 -1.13 13.89 -10.73
C ILE A 230 0.08 13.85 -11.68
N GLN A 231 0.13 12.88 -12.59
CA GLN A 231 1.17 12.71 -13.60
C GLN A 231 0.51 12.64 -14.98
N PHE A 232 0.91 13.54 -15.88
CA PHE A 232 0.30 13.72 -17.19
C PHE A 232 1.17 13.14 -18.30
N GLY A 233 0.57 12.75 -19.44
CA GLY A 233 1.23 12.18 -20.62
C GLY A 233 0.31 11.32 -21.44
N GLY A 234 0.77 10.15 -21.91
CA GLY A 234 0.11 9.30 -22.90
C GLY A 234 -1.17 8.57 -22.44
N GLY A 235 -1.78 8.93 -21.32
CA GLY A 235 -3.07 8.37 -20.88
C GLY A 235 -3.01 6.91 -20.40
N HIS A 236 -1.82 6.39 -20.07
CA HIS A 236 -1.67 5.05 -19.53
C HIS A 236 -2.43 4.89 -18.19
N GLU A 237 -2.58 3.65 -17.77
CA GLU A 237 -3.27 3.31 -16.51
C GLU A 237 -4.62 4.03 -16.39
N ARG A 238 -5.40 3.91 -17.47
CA ARG A 238 -6.77 4.48 -17.57
C ARG A 238 -6.81 6.00 -17.34
N GLY A 239 -5.73 6.70 -17.70
CA GLY A 239 -5.60 8.15 -17.57
C GLY A 239 -5.18 8.63 -16.19
N LEU A 240 -5.03 7.76 -15.20
CA LEU A 240 -4.66 8.13 -13.84
C LEU A 240 -3.13 8.22 -13.63
N ARG A 241 -2.36 7.42 -14.38
CA ARG A 241 -0.90 7.43 -14.25
C ARG A 241 -0.23 7.24 -15.60
N SER A 242 0.26 8.31 -16.18
CA SER A 242 0.95 8.29 -17.47
C SER A 242 2.41 7.86 -17.35
N GLY A 243 2.92 7.22 -18.39
CA GLY A 243 4.31 6.74 -18.51
C GLY A 243 4.37 5.31 -19.02
N THR A 244 5.35 5.02 -19.88
CA THR A 244 5.56 3.66 -20.40
C THR A 244 5.70 2.66 -19.26
N LEU A 245 4.94 1.59 -19.31
CA LEU A 245 4.91 0.58 -18.26
C LEU A 245 6.19 -0.27 -18.27
N PRO A 246 6.85 -0.44 -17.13
CA PRO A 246 8.06 -1.27 -17.00
C PRO A 246 7.68 -2.76 -16.94
N THR A 247 7.47 -3.39 -18.09
CA THR A 247 6.90 -4.74 -18.23
C THR A 247 7.57 -5.77 -17.31
N HIS A 248 8.91 -5.78 -17.26
CA HIS A 248 9.66 -6.73 -16.42
C HIS A 248 9.43 -6.54 -14.91
N GLN A 249 9.29 -5.29 -14.42
CA GLN A 249 8.99 -5.03 -13.02
C GLN A 249 7.54 -5.42 -12.68
N ILE A 250 6.62 -5.16 -13.60
CA ILE A 250 5.21 -5.54 -13.46
C ILE A 250 5.07 -7.07 -13.42
N VAL A 251 5.78 -7.79 -14.29
CA VAL A 251 5.85 -9.26 -14.26
C VAL A 251 6.40 -9.76 -12.93
N GLY A 252 7.48 -9.16 -12.42
CA GLY A 252 8.03 -9.48 -11.11
C GLY A 252 7.04 -9.20 -9.96
N PHE A 253 6.28 -8.11 -10.03
CA PHE A 253 5.25 -7.80 -9.05
C PHE A 253 4.10 -8.83 -9.09
N GLY A 254 3.60 -9.19 -10.29
CA GLY A 254 2.58 -10.23 -10.45
C GLY A 254 3.03 -11.59 -9.93
N MET A 255 4.27 -12.01 -10.22
CA MET A 255 4.83 -13.24 -9.68
C MET A 255 4.93 -13.21 -8.15
N ALA A 256 5.40 -12.11 -7.57
CA ALA A 256 5.44 -11.95 -6.10
C ALA A 256 4.04 -12.00 -5.49
N ALA A 257 3.04 -11.41 -6.14
CA ALA A 257 1.64 -11.47 -5.71
C ALA A 257 1.08 -12.89 -5.75
N ALA A 258 1.34 -13.64 -6.81
CA ALA A 258 0.93 -15.04 -6.93
C ALA A 258 1.56 -15.91 -5.83
N LEU A 259 2.85 -15.73 -5.57
CA LEU A 259 3.56 -16.45 -4.50
C LEU A 259 3.02 -16.08 -3.11
N ALA A 260 2.81 -14.79 -2.83
CA ALA A 260 2.25 -14.34 -1.56
C ALA A 260 0.84 -14.92 -1.32
N ARG A 261 0.02 -15.03 -2.37
CA ARG A 261 -1.30 -15.66 -2.27
C ARG A 261 -1.22 -17.16 -2.00
N ALA A 262 -0.27 -17.86 -2.63
CA ALA A 262 -0.12 -19.31 -2.50
C ALA A 262 0.56 -19.74 -1.19
N GLU A 263 1.51 -18.95 -0.69
CA GLU A 263 2.41 -19.33 0.39
C GLU A 263 2.24 -18.47 1.65
N GLY A 264 1.54 -17.34 1.58
CA GLY A 264 1.50 -16.30 2.61
C GLY A 264 0.99 -16.76 3.97
N GLU A 265 0.03 -17.68 4.03
CA GLU A 265 -0.46 -18.23 5.31
C GLU A 265 0.63 -19.04 6.02
N ARG A 266 1.32 -19.92 5.30
CA ARG A 266 2.46 -20.70 5.82
C ARG A 266 3.58 -19.77 6.30
N ASP A 267 3.93 -18.75 5.51
CA ASP A 267 5.00 -17.83 5.80
C ASP A 267 4.64 -16.92 7.00
N ALA A 268 3.39 -16.50 7.10
CA ALA A 268 2.88 -15.76 8.25
C ALA A 268 2.90 -16.62 9.54
N ALA A 269 2.56 -17.90 9.46
CA ALA A 269 2.64 -18.81 10.60
C ALA A 269 4.09 -19.00 11.06
N HIS A 270 5.02 -19.24 10.13
CA HIS A 270 6.43 -19.35 10.41
C HIS A 270 7.01 -18.06 11.03
N ALA A 271 6.67 -16.90 10.47
CA ALA A 271 7.11 -15.61 10.99
C ALA A 271 6.58 -15.35 12.42
N ARG A 272 5.33 -15.75 12.72
CA ARG A 272 4.78 -15.66 14.09
C ARG A 272 5.54 -16.53 15.08
N ASP A 273 5.88 -17.79 14.70
CA ASP A 273 6.66 -18.67 15.55
C ASP A 273 8.03 -18.10 15.87
N LEU A 274 8.77 -17.66 14.85
CA LEU A 274 10.08 -17.04 15.03
C LEU A 274 10.03 -15.76 15.89
N ALA A 275 9.04 -14.91 15.66
CA ALA A 275 8.81 -13.71 16.46
C ALA A 275 8.52 -14.04 17.93
N SER A 276 7.69 -15.04 18.18
CA SER A 276 7.36 -15.51 19.52
C SER A 276 8.57 -16.11 20.24
N ARG A 277 9.43 -16.84 19.51
CA ARG A 277 10.68 -17.38 20.05
C ARG A 277 11.65 -16.28 20.41
N LEU A 278 11.87 -15.33 19.49
CA LEU A 278 12.74 -14.18 19.73
C LEU A 278 12.28 -13.36 20.93
N TRP A 279 10.97 -13.10 21.05
CA TRP A 279 10.44 -12.33 22.16
C TRP A 279 10.66 -13.05 23.51
N ARG A 280 10.45 -14.36 23.59
CA ARG A 280 10.70 -15.13 24.83
C ARG A 280 12.15 -15.04 25.32
N GLU A 281 13.11 -14.89 24.41
CA GLU A 281 14.52 -14.69 24.76
C GLU A 281 14.83 -13.24 25.16
N LEU A 282 14.10 -12.26 24.62
CA LEU A 282 14.29 -10.85 24.90
C LEU A 282 13.55 -10.38 26.16
N GLU A 283 12.38 -10.93 26.46
CA GLU A 283 11.52 -10.49 27.56
C GLU A 283 12.22 -10.54 28.95
N PRO A 284 13.08 -11.53 29.28
CA PRO A 284 13.85 -11.53 30.54
C PRO A 284 15.00 -10.54 30.57
N VAL A 285 15.38 -9.92 29.45
CA VAL A 285 16.50 -8.96 29.40
C VAL A 285 16.09 -7.69 30.12
N ALA A 286 16.88 -7.28 31.13
CA ALA A 286 16.58 -6.10 31.92
C ALA A 286 16.46 -4.85 31.05
N GLY A 287 15.34 -4.13 31.18
CA GLY A 287 15.06 -2.92 30.43
C GLY A 287 14.51 -3.16 29.02
N ALA A 288 14.28 -4.40 28.57
CA ALA A 288 13.65 -4.65 27.28
C ALA A 288 12.18 -4.21 27.31
N ILE A 289 11.81 -3.29 26.41
CA ILE A 289 10.44 -2.80 26.23
C ILE A 289 9.96 -3.19 24.85
N PHE A 290 8.87 -3.95 24.80
CA PHE A 290 8.20 -4.29 23.55
C PHE A 290 7.32 -3.11 23.10
N ASN A 291 7.58 -2.58 21.89
CA ASN A 291 6.82 -1.50 21.31
C ASN A 291 5.71 -2.02 20.39
N GLY A 292 4.54 -1.36 20.43
CA GLY A 292 3.37 -1.71 19.64
C GLY A 292 2.39 -2.63 20.37
N HIS A 293 1.30 -3.00 19.66
CA HIS A 293 0.26 -3.85 20.22
C HIS A 293 0.70 -5.33 20.25
N ARG A 294 0.44 -6.04 21.35
CA ARG A 294 0.90 -7.42 21.51
C ARG A 294 0.15 -8.44 20.64
N GLU A 295 -1.14 -8.22 20.42
CA GLU A 295 -2.03 -9.13 19.69
C GLU A 295 -2.35 -8.61 18.28
N HIS A 296 -2.82 -7.35 18.17
CA HIS A 296 -3.16 -6.74 16.89
C HIS A 296 -1.90 -6.26 16.15
N ARG A 297 -1.18 -7.22 15.56
CA ARG A 297 0.10 -6.96 14.90
C ARG A 297 0.34 -7.85 13.68
N VAL A 298 1.14 -7.34 12.75
CA VAL A 298 1.61 -8.13 11.60
C VAL A 298 2.61 -9.21 12.05
N PRO A 299 2.57 -10.42 11.48
CA PRO A 299 3.56 -11.45 11.75
C PRO A 299 5.00 -11.00 11.43
N GLY A 300 5.97 -11.40 12.26
CA GLY A 300 7.40 -11.27 11.97
C GLY A 300 8.02 -9.90 12.22
N LEU A 301 7.25 -8.85 12.51
CA LEU A 301 7.80 -7.54 12.87
C LEU A 301 7.85 -7.40 14.39
N ILE A 302 9.03 -7.25 14.97
CA ILE A 302 9.25 -6.96 16.39
C ILE A 302 10.02 -5.63 16.49
N ASN A 303 9.54 -4.76 17.37
CA ASN A 303 10.25 -3.53 17.75
C ASN A 303 10.48 -3.56 19.26
N VAL A 304 11.74 -3.40 19.67
CA VAL A 304 12.16 -3.45 21.07
C VAL A 304 13.05 -2.25 21.38
N SER A 305 12.79 -1.61 22.49
CA SER A 305 13.64 -0.53 23.03
C SER A 305 14.40 -1.01 24.27
N PHE A 306 15.60 -0.50 24.45
CA PHE A 306 16.45 -0.70 25.62
C PHE A 306 16.83 0.68 26.17
N PRO A 307 16.02 1.29 27.06
CA PRO A 307 16.30 2.62 27.60
C PRO A 307 17.64 2.66 28.35
N GLY A 308 18.46 3.64 28.02
CA GLY A 308 19.77 3.85 28.68
C GLY A 308 20.95 3.13 28.04
N VAL A 309 20.75 2.51 26.86
CA VAL A 309 21.82 1.88 26.07
C VAL A 309 22.15 2.72 24.85
#